data_6b063ed4986afddab9157e2ea793220c
#
_entry.id   6b063ed4986afddab9157e2ea793220c
#
_cell.length_a   1.000
_cell.length_b   1.000
_cell.length_c   1.000
_cell.angle_alpha   90.00
_cell.angle_beta   90.00
_cell.angle_gamma   90.00
#
_symmetry.space_group_name_H-M   'P 1'
#
loop_
_entity.id
_entity.type
_entity.pdbx_description
1 polymer ?
#
loop_
_entity_poly.entity_id
_entity_poly.type
_entity_poly.pdbx_seq_one_letter_code
_entity_poly.pdbx_strand_id
1 'polypeptide(L)'
;MAFLQPDYIYTANGVPVRQYFITNHNPNKIDMPGKRTRQLMGVTIHNTEQIRVNGTTMAEQYTRATVNGNMNTVRVHFYVDDAGAWQNLPLDWQGWHAADGSGMGNTATIAIECIGNSFKAEDNAARLAAYLLDLYHLTTANLYTHTYWLNVRDGKGLNLNKDDRCVLRHPYKVCPIYIIPHWADFVKQVGAYQKTEEKPAAAAENTATTEDKTYLYNIVVGVYGKMDNAKNALKEVQKVYPGAFIKRTVKSK
;
A
#
# COMPACT_ATOMS: atom_id res chain seq x y z
N MET A 1 -6.06 -17.11 -21.30
CA MET A 1 -6.88 -16.10 -20.59
C MET A 1 -6.31 -14.73 -20.87
N ALA A 2 -7.15 -13.72 -21.16
CA ALA A 2 -6.67 -12.36 -21.35
C ALA A 2 -6.10 -11.79 -20.03
N PHE A 3 -5.03 -11.01 -20.11
CA PHE A 3 -4.47 -10.30 -18.97
C PHE A 3 -5.41 -9.18 -18.53
N LEU A 4 -5.45 -8.89 -17.22
CA LEU A 4 -6.15 -7.71 -16.73
C LEU A 4 -5.46 -6.44 -17.26
N GLN A 5 -6.25 -5.46 -17.66
CA GLN A 5 -5.73 -4.17 -18.08
C GLN A 5 -5.84 -3.22 -16.88
N PRO A 6 -4.74 -2.75 -16.31
CA PRO A 6 -4.79 -1.82 -15.19
C PRO A 6 -5.32 -0.46 -15.64
N ASP A 7 -6.09 0.21 -14.79
CA ASP A 7 -6.60 1.56 -15.03
C ASP A 7 -5.47 2.59 -15.06
N TYR A 8 -4.44 2.35 -14.25
CA TYR A 8 -3.28 3.21 -14.10
C TYR A 8 -2.06 2.41 -13.66
N ILE A 9 -0.86 2.88 -14.04
CA ILE A 9 0.41 2.30 -13.58
C ILE A 9 1.27 3.44 -13.01
N TYR A 10 1.83 3.22 -11.83
CA TYR A 10 2.78 4.11 -11.18
C TYR A 10 3.93 3.33 -10.55
N THR A 11 4.92 4.03 -10.02
CA THR A 11 6.06 3.42 -9.33
C THR A 11 6.08 3.87 -7.87
N ALA A 12 6.22 2.93 -6.95
CA ALA A 12 6.34 3.15 -5.51
C ALA A 12 7.70 2.60 -5.03
N ASN A 13 8.66 3.45 -4.70
CA ASN A 13 10.04 3.07 -4.34
C ASN A 13 10.65 2.03 -5.31
N GLY A 14 10.51 2.26 -6.61
CA GLY A 14 11.02 1.36 -7.65
C GLY A 14 10.13 0.15 -7.96
N VAL A 15 9.02 -0.07 -7.23
CA VAL A 15 8.06 -1.13 -7.49
C VAL A 15 7.01 -0.67 -8.49
N PRO A 16 6.85 -1.35 -9.66
CA PRO A 16 5.74 -1.06 -10.55
C PRO A 16 4.42 -1.46 -9.90
N VAL A 17 3.49 -0.51 -9.75
CA VAL A 17 2.16 -0.73 -9.18
C VAL A 17 1.11 -0.57 -10.26
N ARG A 18 0.35 -1.62 -10.49
CA ARG A 18 -0.78 -1.68 -11.43
C ARG A 18 -2.07 -1.47 -10.66
N GLN A 19 -2.69 -0.32 -10.84
CA GLN A 19 -3.95 0.01 -10.19
C GLN A 19 -5.12 -0.63 -10.94
N TYR A 20 -5.91 -1.40 -10.21
CA TYR A 20 -7.12 -2.04 -10.71
C TYR A 20 -8.14 -2.08 -9.58
N PHE A 21 -8.85 -0.98 -9.39
CA PHE A 21 -9.78 -0.88 -8.28
C PHE A 21 -11.00 -1.78 -8.48
N ILE A 22 -11.17 -2.73 -7.57
CA ILE A 22 -12.32 -3.64 -7.59
C ILE A 22 -13.63 -2.86 -7.46
N THR A 23 -13.62 -1.67 -6.84
CA THR A 23 -14.77 -0.76 -6.78
C THR A 23 -15.27 -0.33 -8.16
N ASN A 24 -14.37 -0.25 -9.15
CA ASN A 24 -14.69 0.12 -10.53
C ASN A 24 -14.95 -1.11 -11.42
N HIS A 25 -14.46 -2.27 -11.00
CA HIS A 25 -14.48 -3.53 -11.72
C HIS A 25 -15.16 -4.63 -10.89
N ASN A 26 -16.46 -4.46 -10.62
CA ASN A 26 -17.24 -5.39 -9.81
C ASN A 26 -18.43 -5.97 -10.57
N PRO A 27 -18.20 -6.74 -11.67
CA PRO A 27 -19.28 -7.29 -12.48
C PRO A 27 -20.13 -8.31 -11.71
N ASN A 28 -19.55 -8.99 -10.73
CA ASN A 28 -20.21 -10.02 -9.92
C ASN A 28 -20.86 -9.45 -8.66
N LYS A 29 -20.85 -8.12 -8.48
CA LYS A 29 -21.45 -7.43 -7.32
C LYS A 29 -21.02 -8.03 -5.97
N ILE A 30 -19.73 -8.38 -5.87
CA ILE A 30 -19.16 -8.87 -4.61
C ILE A 30 -19.22 -7.78 -3.55
N ASP A 31 -19.41 -8.18 -2.31
CA ASP A 31 -19.40 -7.25 -1.17
C ASP A 31 -18.05 -6.56 -1.03
N MET A 32 -18.10 -5.26 -0.78
CA MET A 32 -16.93 -4.41 -0.66
C MET A 32 -16.91 -3.69 0.69
N PRO A 33 -15.72 -3.52 1.31
CA PRO A 33 -15.57 -2.64 2.46
C PRO A 33 -15.86 -1.20 2.03
N GLY A 34 -16.34 -0.40 2.95
CA GLY A 34 -16.55 1.04 2.72
C GLY A 34 -15.26 1.86 2.84
N LYS A 35 -15.40 3.18 2.71
CA LYS A 35 -14.34 4.11 3.03
C LYS A 35 -13.91 3.98 4.49
N ARG A 36 -12.64 4.24 4.74
CA ARG A 36 -12.09 4.22 6.09
C ARG A 36 -12.70 5.35 6.93
N THR A 37 -13.21 4.97 8.10
CA THR A 37 -13.77 5.91 9.07
C THR A 37 -12.80 6.25 10.20
N ARG A 38 -11.69 5.51 10.31
CA ARG A 38 -10.63 5.71 11.30
C ARG A 38 -9.39 6.31 10.67
N GLN A 39 -8.61 7.04 11.44
CA GLN A 39 -7.28 7.46 11.01
C GLN A 39 -6.41 6.24 10.69
N LEU A 40 -5.64 6.33 9.60
CA LEU A 40 -4.68 5.29 9.24
C LEU A 40 -3.60 5.20 10.32
N MET A 41 -3.35 3.99 10.81
CA MET A 41 -2.34 3.75 11.83
C MET A 41 -1.16 2.91 11.33
N GLY A 42 -1.23 2.35 10.13
CA GLY A 42 -0.11 1.59 9.61
C GLY A 42 -0.39 0.67 8.44
N VAL A 43 0.56 -0.19 8.19
CA VAL A 43 0.55 -1.19 7.13
C VAL A 43 0.58 -2.59 7.74
N THR A 44 -0.30 -3.47 7.28
CA THR A 44 -0.33 -4.89 7.68
C THR A 44 0.23 -5.75 6.58
N ILE A 45 1.22 -6.58 6.92
CA ILE A 45 1.87 -7.52 6.01
C ILE A 45 1.24 -8.90 6.17
N HIS A 46 0.97 -9.52 5.02
CA HIS A 46 0.47 -10.89 4.88
C HIS A 46 1.36 -11.69 3.93
N ASN A 47 1.25 -13.02 3.98
CA ASN A 47 1.75 -13.91 2.94
C ASN A 47 0.67 -14.87 2.48
N THR A 48 0.65 -15.14 1.17
CA THR A 48 0.04 -16.35 0.64
C THR A 48 1.03 -17.51 0.74
N GLU A 49 0.54 -18.71 1.01
CA GLU A 49 1.38 -19.91 1.06
C GLU A 49 1.64 -20.52 -0.34
N GLN A 50 1.05 -19.98 -1.38
CA GLN A 50 1.13 -20.56 -2.72
C GLN A 50 2.45 -20.23 -3.41
N ILE A 51 3.09 -21.26 -3.92
CA ILE A 51 4.26 -21.19 -4.77
C ILE A 51 3.82 -20.93 -6.21
N ARG A 52 4.59 -20.12 -6.95
CA ARG A 52 4.33 -19.66 -8.30
C ARG A 52 4.00 -20.80 -9.29
N VAL A 53 2.92 -20.65 -10.04
CA VAL A 53 2.56 -21.51 -11.18
C VAL A 53 2.78 -20.77 -12.50
N ASN A 54 3.36 -21.48 -13.48
CA ASN A 54 3.82 -20.99 -14.77
C ASN A 54 3.04 -19.84 -15.45
N GLY A 55 3.75 -18.78 -15.83
CA GLY A 55 3.41 -17.89 -16.94
C GLY A 55 2.58 -16.65 -16.64
N THR A 56 1.84 -16.57 -15.52
CA THR A 56 1.10 -15.37 -15.08
C THR A 56 1.69 -14.85 -13.78
N THR A 57 1.71 -13.54 -13.59
CA THR A 57 2.06 -13.01 -12.28
C THR A 57 0.99 -13.40 -11.28
N MET A 58 1.39 -13.93 -10.12
CA MET A 58 0.42 -14.41 -9.11
C MET A 58 -0.42 -13.26 -8.55
N ALA A 59 0.13 -12.06 -8.43
CA ALA A 59 -0.59 -10.87 -7.99
C ALA A 59 -1.77 -10.53 -8.92
N GLU A 60 -1.59 -10.67 -10.25
CA GLU A 60 -2.70 -10.54 -11.20
C GLU A 60 -3.76 -11.62 -10.99
N GLN A 61 -3.35 -12.87 -10.76
CA GLN A 61 -4.29 -13.97 -10.54
C GLN A 61 -5.13 -13.76 -9.27
N TYR A 62 -4.52 -13.28 -8.18
CA TYR A 62 -5.24 -12.94 -6.95
C TYR A 62 -6.19 -11.76 -7.14
N THR A 63 -5.77 -10.74 -7.88
CA THR A 63 -6.65 -9.63 -8.27
C THR A 63 -7.86 -10.15 -9.05
N ARG A 64 -7.62 -11.00 -10.04
CA ARG A 64 -8.68 -11.65 -10.84
C ARG A 64 -9.59 -12.54 -9.99
N ALA A 65 -9.02 -13.34 -9.08
CA ALA A 65 -9.79 -14.18 -8.17
C ALA A 65 -10.69 -13.33 -7.26
N THR A 66 -10.19 -12.19 -6.79
CA THR A 66 -10.99 -11.26 -5.99
C THR A 66 -12.16 -10.69 -6.81
N VAL A 67 -11.91 -10.18 -8.00
CA VAL A 67 -12.96 -9.65 -8.91
C VAL A 67 -14.03 -10.70 -9.23
N ASN A 68 -13.61 -11.95 -9.38
CA ASN A 68 -14.51 -13.07 -9.68
C ASN A 68 -15.24 -13.64 -8.43
N GLY A 69 -15.01 -13.07 -7.24
CA GLY A 69 -15.63 -13.54 -5.99
C GLY A 69 -15.00 -14.80 -5.40
N ASN A 70 -13.87 -15.27 -5.95
CA ASN A 70 -13.22 -16.52 -5.52
C ASN A 70 -12.36 -16.35 -4.26
N MET A 71 -12.24 -15.14 -3.72
CA MET A 71 -11.52 -14.84 -2.48
C MET A 71 -12.47 -14.69 -1.27
N ASN A 72 -13.67 -15.25 -1.34
CA ASN A 72 -14.71 -15.11 -0.31
C ASN A 72 -14.86 -13.63 0.08
N THR A 73 -14.73 -13.32 1.38
CA THR A 73 -14.81 -11.94 1.92
C THR A 73 -13.47 -11.23 1.99
N VAL A 74 -12.35 -11.85 1.58
CA VAL A 74 -11.03 -11.22 1.69
C VAL A 74 -10.90 -10.07 0.69
N ARG A 75 -10.55 -8.88 1.18
CA ARG A 75 -10.31 -7.65 0.41
C ARG A 75 -9.04 -6.99 0.94
N VAL A 76 -7.95 -7.09 0.17
CA VAL A 76 -6.66 -6.45 0.48
C VAL A 76 -6.43 -5.26 -0.42
N HIS A 77 -5.57 -4.34 -0.01
CA HIS A 77 -5.22 -3.18 -0.82
C HIS A 77 -4.25 -3.55 -1.93
N PHE A 78 -3.28 -4.41 -1.64
CA PHE A 78 -2.25 -4.81 -2.58
C PHE A 78 -1.99 -6.31 -2.55
N TYR A 79 -1.84 -6.89 -3.75
CA TYR A 79 -1.11 -8.14 -3.95
C TYR A 79 0.24 -7.84 -4.57
N VAL A 80 1.31 -8.45 -4.05
CA VAL A 80 2.70 -8.16 -4.45
C VAL A 80 3.41 -9.45 -4.82
N ASP A 81 4.08 -9.47 -5.96
CA ASP A 81 4.90 -10.56 -6.46
C ASP A 81 6.23 -10.07 -7.03
N ASP A 82 6.99 -10.94 -7.70
CA ASP A 82 8.28 -10.61 -8.32
C ASP A 82 8.17 -9.52 -9.39
N ALA A 83 7.04 -9.40 -10.04
CA ALA A 83 6.81 -8.45 -11.15
C ALA A 83 6.29 -7.08 -10.66
N GLY A 84 6.05 -6.93 -9.36
CA GLY A 84 5.55 -5.71 -8.73
C GLY A 84 4.25 -5.91 -7.97
N ALA A 85 3.39 -4.91 -7.96
CA ALA A 85 2.15 -4.93 -7.19
C ALA A 85 0.92 -4.69 -8.06
N TRP A 86 -0.21 -5.24 -7.61
CA TRP A 86 -1.55 -4.90 -8.06
C TRP A 86 -2.32 -4.26 -6.92
N GLN A 87 -2.78 -3.01 -7.13
CA GLN A 87 -3.58 -2.27 -6.16
C GLN A 87 -5.06 -2.48 -6.42
N ASN A 88 -5.76 -3.09 -5.47
CA ASN A 88 -7.17 -3.49 -5.61
C ASN A 88 -8.16 -2.57 -4.92
N LEU A 89 -7.72 -1.85 -3.88
CA LEU A 89 -8.55 -0.89 -3.15
C LEU A 89 -7.92 0.50 -3.15
N PRO A 90 -8.74 1.57 -3.22
CA PRO A 90 -8.27 2.92 -2.90
C PRO A 90 -7.68 2.98 -1.49
N LEU A 91 -6.66 3.82 -1.29
CA LEU A 91 -5.97 3.92 0.01
C LEU A 91 -6.84 4.54 1.12
N ASP A 92 -7.92 5.23 0.78
CA ASP A 92 -8.90 5.77 1.71
C ASP A 92 -10.01 4.77 2.09
N TRP A 93 -9.95 3.53 1.60
CA TRP A 93 -10.86 2.45 1.95
C TRP A 93 -10.29 1.62 3.11
N GLN A 94 -11.18 1.00 3.87
CA GLN A 94 -10.80 -0.07 4.79
C GLN A 94 -10.67 -1.39 4.02
N GLY A 95 -9.98 -2.37 4.60
CA GLY A 95 -9.88 -3.70 4.03
C GLY A 95 -10.69 -4.72 4.84
N TRP A 96 -10.79 -5.96 4.33
CA TRP A 96 -11.25 -7.14 5.06
C TRP A 96 -10.16 -8.21 4.97
N HIS A 97 -9.15 -8.12 5.84
CA HIS A 97 -7.93 -8.92 5.73
C HIS A 97 -7.38 -9.41 7.07
N ALA A 98 -7.73 -8.76 8.18
CA ALA A 98 -7.12 -9.02 9.47
C ALA A 98 -7.93 -10.01 10.34
N ALA A 99 -9.08 -10.49 9.84
CA ALA A 99 -10.01 -11.38 10.55
C ALA A 99 -10.46 -10.84 11.92
N ASP A 100 -10.45 -9.52 12.11
CA ASP A 100 -10.82 -8.82 13.35
C ASP A 100 -12.16 -8.07 13.25
N GLY A 101 -12.97 -8.36 12.21
CA GLY A 101 -14.26 -7.73 12.00
C GLY A 101 -14.14 -6.21 11.79
N SER A 102 -14.74 -5.43 12.68
CA SER A 102 -14.61 -3.96 12.72
C SER A 102 -13.39 -3.48 13.54
N GLY A 103 -12.44 -4.37 13.81
CA GLY A 103 -11.22 -4.06 14.53
C GLY A 103 -10.26 -3.15 13.75
N MET A 104 -9.20 -2.74 14.42
CA MET A 104 -8.22 -1.78 13.88
C MET A 104 -7.43 -2.34 12.71
N GLY A 105 -7.19 -3.64 12.64
CA GLY A 105 -6.53 -4.28 11.52
C GLY A 105 -7.25 -3.99 10.21
N ASN A 106 -8.55 -4.28 10.15
CA ASN A 106 -9.37 -4.05 8.96
C ASN A 106 -9.66 -2.56 8.71
N THR A 107 -9.92 -1.78 9.77
CA THR A 107 -10.47 -0.43 9.62
C THR A 107 -9.42 0.69 9.64
N ALA A 108 -8.20 0.41 10.07
CA ALA A 108 -7.16 1.42 10.24
C ALA A 108 -5.79 1.05 9.66
N THR A 109 -5.69 -0.04 8.87
CA THR A 109 -4.44 -0.37 8.19
C THR A 109 -4.61 -0.61 6.69
N ILE A 110 -3.52 -0.42 5.94
CA ILE A 110 -3.41 -0.82 4.55
C ILE A 110 -2.80 -2.23 4.51
N ALA A 111 -3.43 -3.13 3.76
CA ALA A 111 -2.98 -4.53 3.63
C ALA A 111 -2.08 -4.73 2.42
N ILE A 112 -0.93 -5.35 2.62
CA ILE A 112 -0.04 -5.88 1.59
C ILE A 112 0.00 -7.41 1.71
N GLU A 113 -0.45 -8.10 0.69
CA GLU A 113 -0.36 -9.55 0.55
C GLU A 113 0.85 -9.91 -0.30
N CYS A 114 1.95 -10.33 0.33
CA CYS A 114 3.15 -10.81 -0.35
C CYS A 114 2.93 -12.24 -0.84
N ILE A 115 3.15 -12.49 -2.13
CA ILE A 115 2.83 -13.76 -2.77
C ILE A 115 4.00 -14.74 -2.65
N GLY A 116 3.76 -15.86 -1.95
CA GLY A 116 4.70 -16.96 -1.81
C GLY A 116 5.95 -16.60 -0.98
N ASN A 117 7.06 -17.28 -1.27
CA ASN A 117 8.33 -17.20 -0.54
C ASN A 117 9.50 -16.64 -1.37
N SER A 118 9.20 -15.83 -2.37
CA SER A 118 10.22 -15.21 -3.22
C SER A 118 10.87 -14.02 -2.52
N PHE A 119 12.21 -13.99 -2.48
CA PHE A 119 12.96 -12.81 -2.02
C PHE A 119 12.63 -11.54 -2.80
N LYS A 120 12.32 -11.66 -4.10
CA LYS A 120 11.96 -10.52 -4.92
C LYS A 120 10.58 -9.98 -4.60
N ALA A 121 9.61 -10.85 -4.34
CA ALA A 121 8.28 -10.45 -3.88
C ALA A 121 8.36 -9.78 -2.51
N GLU A 122 9.17 -10.30 -1.61
CA GLU A 122 9.40 -9.73 -0.29
C GLU A 122 10.09 -8.35 -0.37
N ASP A 123 11.12 -8.21 -1.20
CA ASP A 123 11.79 -6.93 -1.46
C ASP A 123 10.81 -5.89 -2.02
N ASN A 124 9.96 -6.28 -2.97
CA ASN A 124 8.90 -5.42 -3.51
C ASN A 124 7.88 -5.05 -2.41
N ALA A 125 7.51 -5.98 -1.53
CA ALA A 125 6.60 -5.70 -0.42
C ALA A 125 7.23 -4.72 0.59
N ALA A 126 8.52 -4.88 0.90
CA ALA A 126 9.25 -3.96 1.79
C ALA A 126 9.35 -2.54 1.20
N ARG A 127 9.65 -2.40 -0.09
CA ARG A 127 9.68 -1.10 -0.80
C ARG A 127 8.30 -0.44 -0.82
N LEU A 128 7.26 -1.21 -1.14
CA LEU A 128 5.89 -0.69 -1.14
C LEU A 128 5.45 -0.29 0.27
N ALA A 129 5.78 -1.07 1.30
CA ALA A 129 5.49 -0.72 2.68
C ALA A 129 6.18 0.58 3.09
N ALA A 130 7.47 0.76 2.76
CA ALA A 130 8.20 1.99 2.99
C ALA A 130 7.53 3.20 2.31
N TYR A 131 7.17 3.06 1.02
CA TYR A 131 6.45 4.10 0.30
C TYR A 131 5.14 4.51 0.98
N LEU A 132 4.34 3.54 1.44
CA LEU A 132 3.07 3.81 2.10
C LEU A 132 3.28 4.46 3.48
N LEU A 133 4.29 4.03 4.23
CA LEU A 133 4.63 4.65 5.51
C LEU A 133 5.05 6.11 5.32
N ASP A 134 5.90 6.40 4.34
CA ASP A 134 6.34 7.77 4.02
C ASP A 134 5.17 8.65 3.57
N LEU A 135 4.29 8.11 2.69
CA LEU A 135 3.10 8.81 2.20
C LEU A 135 2.19 9.30 3.33
N TYR A 136 2.13 8.57 4.44
CA TYR A 136 1.30 8.90 5.60
C TYR A 136 2.09 9.39 6.82
N HIS A 137 3.37 9.74 6.65
CA HIS A 137 4.26 10.20 7.73
C HIS A 137 4.34 9.24 8.91
N LEU A 138 4.31 7.94 8.61
CA LEU A 138 4.43 6.85 9.56
C LEU A 138 5.87 6.30 9.56
N THR A 139 6.18 5.47 10.55
CA THR A 139 7.50 4.83 10.70
C THR A 139 7.37 3.32 10.68
N THR A 140 8.49 2.60 10.67
CA THR A 140 8.49 1.13 10.82
C THR A 140 7.79 0.64 12.10
N ALA A 141 7.63 1.50 13.11
CA ALA A 141 6.81 1.21 14.28
C ALA A 141 5.32 0.98 13.93
N ASN A 142 4.89 1.39 12.75
CA ASN A 142 3.52 1.24 12.24
C ASN A 142 3.38 0.05 11.27
N LEU A 143 4.36 -0.88 11.25
CA LEU A 143 4.23 -2.17 10.58
C LEU A 143 3.60 -3.20 11.51
N TYR A 144 2.67 -3.95 10.97
CA TYR A 144 1.92 -4.99 11.68
C TYR A 144 1.94 -6.29 10.90
N THR A 145 1.87 -7.42 11.62
CA THR A 145 1.57 -8.73 11.03
C THR A 145 0.07 -9.03 11.14
N HIS A 146 -0.45 -9.91 10.30
CA HIS A 146 -1.79 -10.43 10.51
C HIS A 146 -1.91 -11.15 11.88
N THR A 147 -0.88 -11.89 12.26
CA THR A 147 -0.78 -12.56 13.56
C THR A 147 -0.99 -11.59 14.74
N TYR A 148 -0.45 -10.37 14.66
CA TYR A 148 -0.68 -9.33 15.67
C TYR A 148 -2.18 -9.02 15.84
N TRP A 149 -2.90 -8.84 14.74
CA TRP A 149 -4.34 -8.51 14.78
C TRP A 149 -5.19 -9.65 15.33
N LEU A 150 -4.82 -10.90 15.05
CA LEU A 150 -5.48 -12.05 15.66
C LEU A 150 -5.31 -12.05 17.18
N ASN A 151 -4.13 -11.73 17.68
CA ASN A 151 -3.89 -11.60 19.11
C ASN A 151 -4.68 -10.44 19.75
N VAL A 152 -4.76 -9.30 19.04
CA VAL A 152 -5.58 -8.16 19.47
C VAL A 152 -7.05 -8.55 19.55
N ARG A 153 -7.56 -9.21 18.50
CA ARG A 153 -8.95 -9.72 18.46
C ARG A 153 -9.23 -10.65 19.64
N ASP A 154 -8.30 -11.51 19.99
CA ASP A 154 -8.44 -12.50 21.05
C ASP A 154 -8.18 -11.94 22.46
N GLY A 155 -8.33 -10.63 22.63
CA GLY A 155 -8.41 -9.96 23.94
C GLY A 155 -7.09 -9.49 24.53
N LYS A 156 -6.00 -9.51 23.75
CA LYS A 156 -4.69 -9.08 24.26
C LYS A 156 -4.42 -7.57 24.17
N GLY A 157 -5.39 -6.76 23.68
CA GLY A 157 -5.31 -5.30 23.64
C GLY A 157 -4.29 -4.72 22.63
N LEU A 158 -4.46 -3.44 22.28
CA LEU A 158 -3.56 -2.73 21.34
C LEU A 158 -2.19 -2.40 21.94
N ASN A 159 -2.08 -2.36 23.25
CA ASN A 159 -0.85 -2.07 24.00
C ASN A 159 0.08 -3.28 24.16
N LEU A 160 -0.17 -4.34 23.42
CA LEU A 160 0.88 -5.30 23.16
C LEU A 160 2.00 -4.51 22.50
N ASN A 161 2.91 -3.98 23.31
CA ASN A 161 4.23 -3.60 22.83
C ASN A 161 4.59 -4.66 21.82
N LYS A 162 4.86 -4.35 20.56
CA LYS A 162 5.15 -5.29 19.47
C LYS A 162 6.19 -6.34 19.90
N ASP A 163 5.92 -6.90 21.08
CA ASP A 163 6.59 -7.99 21.73
C ASP A 163 6.51 -9.15 20.76
N ASP A 164 7.60 -9.79 20.50
CA ASP A 164 7.78 -10.91 19.59
C ASP A 164 6.66 -11.96 19.68
N ARG A 165 6.12 -12.19 20.88
CA ARG A 165 5.01 -13.12 21.10
C ARG A 165 3.72 -12.73 20.38
N CYS A 166 3.46 -11.44 20.21
CA CYS A 166 2.21 -10.94 19.63
C CYS A 166 2.32 -10.70 18.14
N VAL A 167 3.51 -10.37 17.67
CA VAL A 167 3.80 -10.18 16.26
C VAL A 167 4.03 -11.51 15.57
N LEU A 168 4.65 -12.48 16.22
CA LEU A 168 5.20 -13.67 15.60
C LEU A 168 4.40 -14.96 15.87
N ARG A 169 3.51 -15.01 16.89
CA ARG A 169 2.85 -16.25 17.31
C ARG A 169 1.37 -16.08 17.59
N HIS A 170 0.58 -16.95 17.00
CA HIS A 170 -0.84 -17.15 17.33
C HIS A 170 -1.16 -18.65 17.25
N PRO A 171 -2.04 -19.21 18.11
CA PRO A 171 -2.32 -20.64 18.15
C PRO A 171 -2.82 -21.24 16.83
N TYR A 172 -3.60 -20.47 16.05
CA TYR A 172 -4.28 -21.00 14.87
C TYR A 172 -3.68 -20.53 13.55
N LYS A 173 -2.89 -19.45 13.53
CA LYS A 173 -2.36 -18.88 12.27
C LYS A 173 -1.12 -18.05 12.53
N VAL A 174 -0.08 -18.31 11.74
CA VAL A 174 1.13 -17.50 11.65
C VAL A 174 1.13 -16.84 10.28
N CYS A 175 1.03 -15.49 10.24
CA CYS A 175 0.99 -14.73 8.98
C CYS A 175 1.58 -13.33 9.22
N PRO A 176 2.54 -12.91 8.40
CA PRO A 176 3.08 -13.52 7.17
C PRO A 176 4.05 -14.69 7.44
N ILE A 177 3.71 -15.87 6.94
CA ILE A 177 4.38 -17.13 7.33
C ILE A 177 5.86 -17.18 6.93
N TYR A 178 6.22 -16.67 5.75
CA TYR A 178 7.59 -16.70 5.25
C TYR A 178 8.44 -15.53 5.76
N ILE A 179 7.83 -14.40 6.13
CA ILE A 179 8.52 -13.19 6.61
C ILE A 179 8.72 -13.23 8.13
N ILE A 180 7.81 -13.83 8.87
CA ILE A 180 7.91 -13.92 10.35
C ILE A 180 9.23 -14.50 10.86
N PRO A 181 9.84 -15.56 10.26
CA PRO A 181 11.12 -16.08 10.74
C PRO A 181 12.27 -15.05 10.76
N HIS A 182 12.17 -14.00 9.94
CA HIS A 182 13.15 -12.92 9.86
C HIS A 182 12.48 -11.53 9.89
N TRP A 183 11.40 -11.40 10.64
CA TRP A 183 10.60 -10.17 10.75
C TRP A 183 11.44 -8.93 11.09
N ALA A 184 12.41 -9.06 11.99
CA ALA A 184 13.28 -7.93 12.36
C ALA A 184 14.11 -7.43 11.17
N ASP A 185 14.59 -8.32 10.32
CA ASP A 185 15.35 -7.97 9.11
C ASP A 185 14.44 -7.31 8.06
N PHE A 186 13.20 -7.81 7.89
CA PHE A 186 12.20 -7.18 7.05
C PHE A 186 11.88 -5.76 7.51
N VAL A 187 11.64 -5.54 8.81
CA VAL A 187 11.39 -4.20 9.39
C VAL A 187 12.60 -3.27 9.16
N LYS A 188 13.82 -3.78 9.34
CA LYS A 188 15.05 -3.03 9.08
C LYS A 188 15.17 -2.67 7.59
N GLN A 189 14.83 -3.58 6.69
CA GLN A 189 14.84 -3.35 5.24
C GLN A 189 13.82 -2.27 4.84
N VAL A 190 12.59 -2.32 5.37
CA VAL A 190 11.59 -1.25 5.17
C VAL A 190 12.14 0.10 5.65
N GLY A 191 12.74 0.16 6.84
CA GLY A 191 13.34 1.39 7.35
C GLY A 191 14.53 1.91 6.52
N ALA A 192 15.27 1.01 5.86
CA ALA A 192 16.32 1.39 4.93
C ALA A 192 15.75 2.04 3.67
N TYR A 193 14.62 1.55 3.16
CA TYR A 193 13.94 2.16 2.01
C TYR A 193 13.26 3.49 2.34
N GLN A 194 12.78 3.71 3.58
CA GLN A 194 12.30 5.02 4.03
C GLN A 194 13.41 6.08 4.10
N LYS A 195 14.66 5.68 4.36
CA LYS A 195 15.81 6.60 4.50
C LYS A 195 16.43 7.02 3.18
N THR A 196 16.06 6.41 2.09
CA THR A 196 16.61 6.75 0.75
C THR A 196 15.99 8.00 0.15
N GLU A 197 14.88 8.50 0.70
CA GLU A 197 14.42 9.86 0.43
C GLU A 197 14.88 10.77 1.58
N GLU A 198 15.76 11.72 1.32
CA GLU A 198 16.17 12.74 2.29
C GLU A 198 14.91 13.42 2.84
N LYS A 199 14.64 13.16 4.14
CA LYS A 199 13.63 13.89 4.88
C LYS A 199 14.00 15.38 4.81
N PRO A 200 13.11 16.29 4.37
CA PRO A 200 13.40 17.70 4.46
C PRO A 200 13.74 18.00 5.92
N ALA A 201 14.96 18.43 6.17
CA ALA A 201 15.40 18.85 7.49
C ALA A 201 14.43 19.93 7.98
N ALA A 202 13.89 19.74 9.18
CA ALA A 202 13.17 20.80 9.89
C ALA A 202 14.04 22.05 9.87
N ALA A 203 13.44 23.18 9.50
CA ALA A 203 14.09 24.45 9.31
C ALA A 203 15.06 24.76 10.44
N ALA A 204 16.34 24.71 10.15
CA ALA A 204 17.38 25.41 10.92
C ALA A 204 17.60 26.77 10.26
N GLU A 205 17.64 27.79 11.08
CA GLU A 205 17.77 29.20 10.70
C GLU A 205 18.91 29.48 9.71
N ASN A 206 18.61 30.39 8.81
CA ASN A 206 19.47 30.98 7.80
C ASN A 206 20.88 31.35 8.26
N THR A 207 21.88 30.83 7.55
CA THR A 207 23.00 31.66 7.08
C THR A 207 23.30 31.31 5.64
N ALA A 208 23.14 32.30 4.76
CA ALA A 208 23.24 32.21 3.32
C ALA A 208 24.68 32.01 2.85
N THR A 209 24.90 31.05 1.92
CA THR A 209 25.81 31.23 0.77
C THR A 209 25.32 30.33 -0.40
N THR A 210 24.86 30.99 -1.41
CA THR A 210 24.72 30.70 -2.84
C THR A 210 25.09 29.33 -3.39
N GLU A 211 24.07 28.52 -3.76
CA GLU A 211 23.73 28.06 -5.11
C GLU A 211 22.32 27.48 -5.07
N ASP A 212 21.37 28.26 -5.61
CA ASP A 212 19.93 27.98 -5.59
C ASP A 212 19.59 26.94 -6.67
N LYS A 213 19.64 25.64 -6.34
CA LYS A 213 19.01 24.61 -7.14
C LYS A 213 17.56 24.45 -6.69
N THR A 214 16.68 25.18 -7.36
CA THR A 214 15.22 25.06 -7.15
C THR A 214 14.74 23.69 -7.63
N TYR A 215 14.44 22.78 -6.70
CA TYR A 215 13.79 21.51 -7.01
C TYR A 215 12.29 21.73 -7.15
N LEU A 216 11.76 21.48 -8.35
CA LEU A 216 10.32 21.51 -8.62
C LEU A 216 9.71 20.12 -8.34
N TYR A 217 8.95 20.00 -7.28
CA TYR A 217 8.16 18.79 -6.99
C TYR A 217 6.82 18.89 -7.72
N ASN A 218 6.53 17.91 -8.60
CA ASN A 218 5.27 17.83 -9.31
C ASN A 218 4.32 16.85 -8.62
N ILE A 219 3.29 17.36 -7.95
CA ILE A 219 2.18 16.52 -7.47
C ILE A 219 1.18 16.40 -8.62
N VAL A 220 1.01 15.20 -9.17
CA VAL A 220 -0.01 14.94 -10.20
C VAL A 220 -1.30 14.54 -9.50
N VAL A 221 -2.27 15.46 -9.44
CA VAL A 221 -3.58 15.25 -8.80
C VAL A 221 -4.56 14.55 -9.74
N GLY A 222 -4.26 14.48 -11.05
CA GLY A 222 -5.08 13.78 -12.04
C GLY A 222 -4.62 14.06 -13.47
N VAL A 223 -5.09 13.23 -14.39
CA VAL A 223 -4.90 13.40 -15.83
C VAL A 223 -6.27 13.66 -16.47
N TYR A 224 -6.43 14.81 -17.14
CA TYR A 224 -7.69 15.26 -17.68
C TYR A 224 -7.62 15.37 -19.19
N GLY A 225 -8.58 14.77 -19.89
CA GLY A 225 -8.69 14.88 -21.35
C GLY A 225 -9.20 16.23 -21.85
N LYS A 226 -9.83 17.02 -20.97
CA LYS A 226 -10.35 18.36 -21.27
C LYS A 226 -9.76 19.39 -20.33
N MET A 227 -9.36 20.56 -20.85
CA MET A 227 -8.74 21.62 -20.07
C MET A 227 -9.65 22.18 -18.97
N ASP A 228 -10.96 22.24 -19.21
CA ASP A 228 -11.90 22.80 -18.22
C ASP A 228 -12.03 21.90 -16.98
N ASN A 229 -11.98 20.58 -17.16
CA ASN A 229 -11.95 19.63 -16.05
C ASN A 229 -10.66 19.79 -15.23
N ALA A 230 -9.52 20.00 -15.90
CA ALA A 230 -8.25 20.26 -15.24
C ALA A 230 -8.29 21.57 -14.44
N LYS A 231 -8.85 22.64 -15.00
CA LYS A 231 -9.00 23.94 -14.31
C LYS A 231 -9.91 23.85 -13.10
N ASN A 232 -11.01 23.10 -13.18
CA ASN A 232 -11.92 22.91 -12.05
C ASN A 232 -11.23 22.15 -10.92
N ALA A 233 -10.52 21.07 -11.23
CA ALA A 233 -9.74 20.33 -10.25
C ALA A 233 -8.62 21.22 -9.65
N LEU A 234 -7.95 22.05 -10.46
CA LEU A 234 -6.92 22.97 -9.96
C LEU A 234 -7.47 23.94 -8.92
N LYS A 235 -8.66 24.50 -9.11
CA LYS A 235 -9.30 25.40 -8.14
C LYS A 235 -9.48 24.75 -6.77
N GLU A 236 -9.87 23.48 -6.74
CA GLU A 236 -10.02 22.74 -5.48
C GLU A 236 -8.66 22.46 -4.82
N VAL A 237 -7.67 22.08 -5.62
CA VAL A 237 -6.31 21.84 -5.13
C VAL A 237 -5.66 23.14 -4.61
N GLN A 238 -5.89 24.27 -5.27
CA GLN A 238 -5.34 25.57 -4.86
C GLN A 238 -5.90 26.08 -3.52
N LYS A 239 -7.05 25.57 -3.05
CA LYS A 239 -7.53 25.86 -1.69
C LYS A 239 -6.57 25.34 -0.61
N VAL A 240 -5.86 24.27 -0.89
CA VAL A 240 -4.91 23.61 0.04
C VAL A 240 -3.47 23.97 -0.34
N TYR A 241 -3.17 24.08 -1.63
CA TYR A 241 -1.84 24.36 -2.19
C TYR A 241 -1.90 25.54 -3.16
N PRO A 242 -1.80 26.79 -2.68
CA PRO A 242 -1.97 28.00 -3.51
C PRO A 242 -1.04 28.09 -4.72
N GLY A 243 0.14 27.45 -4.66
CA GLY A 243 1.13 27.40 -5.75
C GLY A 243 0.89 26.31 -6.81
N ALA A 244 -0.20 25.53 -6.72
CA ALA A 244 -0.49 24.48 -7.70
C ALA A 244 -0.77 25.07 -9.10
N PHE A 245 -0.30 24.36 -10.14
CA PHE A 245 -0.49 24.76 -11.54
C PHE A 245 -0.74 23.57 -12.46
N ILE A 246 -1.28 23.83 -13.67
CA ILE A 246 -1.50 22.79 -14.69
C ILE A 246 -0.26 22.68 -15.58
N LYS A 247 0.32 21.47 -15.68
CA LYS A 247 1.33 21.14 -16.69
C LYS A 247 0.66 20.41 -17.85
N ARG A 248 0.73 21.00 -19.06
CA ARG A 248 0.24 20.36 -20.28
C ARG A 248 1.30 19.42 -20.84
N THR A 249 0.96 18.15 -21.03
CA THR A 249 1.80 17.19 -21.74
C THR A 249 1.13 16.83 -23.07
N VAL A 250 1.84 16.95 -24.18
CA VAL A 250 1.36 16.54 -25.49
C VAL A 250 1.69 15.07 -25.67
N LYS A 251 0.70 14.23 -26.00
CA LYS A 251 1.00 12.85 -26.41
C LYS A 251 1.78 12.91 -27.72
N SER A 252 3.01 12.40 -27.73
CA SER A 252 3.67 12.04 -29.00
C SER A 252 2.85 10.95 -29.70
N LYS A 253 2.59 11.15 -30.99
CA LYS A 253 1.92 10.16 -31.84
C LYS A 253 2.79 8.92 -32.01
#